data_daf84d8f3be7b8bd9b778b1fe64f97f7
#
_entry.id   daf84d8f3be7b8bd9b778b1fe64f97f7
#
_cell.length_a   1.000
_cell.length_b   1.000
_cell.length_c   1.000
_cell.angle_alpha   90.00
_cell.angle_beta   90.00
_cell.angle_gamma   90.00
#
_symmetry.space_group_name_H-M   'P 1'
#
loop_
_entity.id
_entity.type
_entity.pdbx_description
1 polymer ?
#
loop_
_entity_poly.entity_id
_entity_poly.type
_entity_poly.pdbx_seq_one_letter_code
_entity_poly.pdbx_strand_id
1 'polypeptide(L)'
;MGSNSDLPTMKSAVEILEEIGLKTEVCILSAHRTPIEMMNYAKEAEFNNIKVIIAGAGGAAHLPGMIASLTIIPVIGVPVESKSLKGIDSLLSIVQMPAGVPVATVAINGSKNAGLLAAQIVALNDNAIHQKLKAYRKNIHKEVCTKNENLKAKGINHFLGRN
;
A
#
# COMPACT_ATOMS: atom_id res chain seq x y z
N MET A 1 4.48 -5.16 -8.35
CA MET A 1 3.69 -6.34 -7.93
C MET A 1 4.21 -7.60 -8.61
N GLY A 2 4.01 -8.79 -7.97
CA GLY A 2 4.54 -10.09 -8.47
C GLY A 2 3.79 -10.69 -9.65
N SER A 3 2.54 -10.27 -9.87
CA SER A 3 1.66 -10.78 -10.92
C SER A 3 0.59 -9.75 -11.29
N ASN A 4 0.05 -9.86 -12.49
CA ASN A 4 -1.13 -9.10 -12.90
C ASN A 4 -2.39 -9.45 -12.08
N SER A 5 -2.45 -10.64 -11.46
CA SER A 5 -3.50 -11.03 -10.52
C SER A 5 -3.56 -10.17 -9.26
N ASP A 6 -2.46 -9.49 -8.92
CA ASP A 6 -2.38 -8.63 -7.75
C ASP A 6 -2.91 -7.21 -8.04
N LEU A 7 -3.10 -6.87 -9.33
CA LEU A 7 -3.50 -5.53 -9.77
C LEU A 7 -4.82 -5.04 -9.14
N PRO A 8 -5.89 -5.86 -9.03
CA PRO A 8 -7.12 -5.42 -8.37
C PRO A 8 -6.90 -4.95 -6.93
N THR A 9 -6.02 -5.64 -6.18
CA THR A 9 -5.63 -5.23 -4.83
C THR A 9 -4.78 -3.97 -4.85
N MET A 10 -3.78 -3.90 -5.74
CA MET A 10 -2.80 -2.80 -5.77
C MET A 10 -3.36 -1.49 -6.33
N LYS A 11 -4.44 -1.54 -7.11
CA LYS A 11 -5.10 -0.38 -7.73
C LYS A 11 -5.40 0.74 -6.72
N SER A 12 -5.87 0.40 -5.53
CA SER A 12 -6.22 1.40 -4.52
C SER A 12 -5.03 2.20 -3.98
N ALA A 13 -3.79 1.66 -4.09
CA ALA A 13 -2.59 2.43 -3.79
C ALA A 13 -2.31 3.49 -4.87
N VAL A 14 -2.49 3.13 -6.13
CA VAL A 14 -2.33 4.06 -7.27
C VAL A 14 -3.36 5.19 -7.17
N GLU A 15 -4.63 4.84 -7.00
CA GLU A 15 -5.73 5.81 -6.93
C GLU A 15 -5.54 6.84 -5.81
N ILE A 16 -5.16 6.41 -4.60
CA ILE A 16 -4.95 7.35 -3.49
C ILE A 16 -3.70 8.22 -3.70
N LEU A 17 -2.63 7.69 -4.30
CA LEU A 17 -1.44 8.47 -4.60
C LEU A 17 -1.71 9.54 -5.66
N GLU A 18 -2.47 9.21 -6.70
CA GLU A 18 -2.91 10.15 -7.74
C GLU A 18 -3.85 11.23 -7.17
N GLU A 19 -4.80 10.85 -6.29
CA GLU A 19 -5.68 11.80 -5.57
C GLU A 19 -4.87 12.81 -4.76
N ILE A 20 -3.80 12.35 -4.09
CA ILE A 20 -2.88 13.21 -3.34
C ILE A 20 -1.98 14.02 -4.29
N GLY A 21 -1.84 13.62 -5.56
CA GLY A 21 -1.05 14.28 -6.60
C GLY A 21 0.40 13.81 -6.66
N LEU A 22 0.66 12.58 -6.24
CA LEU A 22 1.95 11.92 -6.44
C LEU A 22 1.93 11.13 -7.75
N LYS A 23 3.04 11.19 -8.49
CA LYS A 23 3.24 10.35 -9.68
C LYS A 23 3.56 8.92 -9.26
N THR A 24 3.00 7.97 -9.97
CA THR A 24 3.21 6.55 -9.74
C THR A 24 3.77 5.87 -10.98
N GLU A 25 4.65 4.91 -10.78
CA GLU A 25 5.09 3.95 -11.78
C GLU A 25 4.58 2.56 -11.36
N VAL A 26 3.99 1.83 -12.29
CA VAL A 26 3.39 0.52 -12.01
C VAL A 26 4.09 -0.56 -12.82
N CYS A 27 4.73 -1.51 -12.13
CA CYS A 27 5.48 -2.61 -12.75
C CYS A 27 5.00 -3.97 -12.27
N ILE A 28 5.08 -4.97 -13.14
CA ILE A 28 4.93 -6.38 -12.80
C ILE A 28 6.33 -6.99 -12.81
N LEU A 29 6.84 -7.34 -11.64
CA LEU A 29 8.17 -7.91 -11.42
C LEU A 29 8.04 -9.10 -10.46
N SER A 30 8.37 -10.29 -10.92
CA SER A 30 8.24 -11.49 -10.09
C SER A 30 9.59 -11.86 -9.47
N ALA A 31 9.62 -11.96 -8.15
CA ALA A 31 10.80 -12.43 -7.42
C ALA A 31 11.29 -13.82 -7.89
N HIS A 32 10.37 -14.70 -8.33
CA HIS A 32 10.68 -16.06 -8.72
C HIS A 32 10.80 -16.29 -10.22
N ARG A 33 10.12 -15.47 -11.05
CA ARG A 33 10.03 -15.70 -12.50
C ARG A 33 10.85 -14.70 -13.31
N THR A 34 11.08 -13.51 -12.77
CA THR A 34 11.88 -12.43 -13.38
C THR A 34 12.84 -11.82 -12.33
N PRO A 35 13.70 -12.65 -11.68
CA PRO A 35 14.55 -12.18 -10.60
C PRO A 35 15.57 -11.12 -11.05
N ILE A 36 16.12 -11.23 -12.25
CA ILE A 36 17.11 -10.28 -12.75
C ILE A 36 16.50 -8.90 -12.98
N GLU A 37 15.35 -8.83 -13.63
CA GLU A 37 14.61 -7.59 -13.87
C GLU A 37 14.19 -6.92 -12.54
N MET A 38 13.75 -7.72 -11.57
CA MET A 38 13.42 -7.23 -10.22
C MET A 38 14.67 -6.66 -9.52
N MET A 39 15.82 -7.35 -9.61
CA MET A 39 17.07 -6.87 -9.02
C MET A 39 17.55 -5.57 -9.68
N ASN A 40 17.49 -5.47 -11.00
CA ASN A 40 17.88 -4.26 -11.72
C ASN A 40 16.99 -3.09 -11.34
N TYR A 41 15.66 -3.29 -11.33
CA TYR A 41 14.71 -2.29 -10.91
C TYR A 41 15.01 -1.74 -9.50
N ALA A 42 15.25 -2.63 -8.53
CA ALA A 42 15.54 -2.23 -7.15
C ALA A 42 16.83 -1.41 -7.03
N LYS A 43 17.89 -1.79 -7.77
CA LYS A 43 19.18 -1.08 -7.79
C LYS A 43 19.12 0.28 -8.50
N GLU A 44 18.29 0.38 -9.54
CA GLU A 44 18.16 1.60 -10.35
C GLU A 44 17.13 2.59 -9.76
N ALA A 45 16.35 2.17 -8.77
CA ALA A 45 15.25 2.96 -8.21
C ALA A 45 15.68 4.35 -7.70
N GLU A 46 16.86 4.46 -7.07
CA GLU A 46 17.41 5.74 -6.63
C GLU A 46 17.75 6.67 -7.79
N PHE A 47 18.38 6.14 -8.83
CA PHE A 47 18.73 6.90 -10.04
C PHE A 47 17.47 7.39 -10.77
N ASN A 48 16.40 6.61 -10.72
CA ASN A 48 15.08 6.95 -11.27
C ASN A 48 14.25 7.87 -10.37
N ASN A 49 14.85 8.41 -9.30
CA ASN A 49 14.21 9.34 -8.36
C ASN A 49 12.97 8.77 -7.64
N ILE A 50 12.87 7.44 -7.50
CA ILE A 50 11.84 6.77 -6.72
C ILE A 50 12.08 7.05 -5.24
N LYS A 51 11.06 7.46 -4.52
CA LYS A 51 11.14 7.82 -3.09
C LYS A 51 10.67 6.71 -2.15
N VAL A 52 9.71 5.91 -2.62
CA VAL A 52 9.13 4.80 -1.86
C VAL A 52 8.72 3.71 -2.86
N ILE A 53 8.90 2.46 -2.50
CA ILE A 53 8.45 1.30 -3.29
C ILE A 53 7.31 0.62 -2.53
N ILE A 54 6.16 0.45 -3.18
CA ILE A 54 5.04 -0.34 -2.66
C ILE A 54 5.04 -1.68 -3.39
N ALA A 55 5.33 -2.75 -2.68
CA ALA A 55 5.47 -4.10 -3.25
C ALA A 55 4.35 -5.01 -2.78
N GLY A 56 3.46 -5.44 -3.70
CA GLY A 56 2.39 -6.39 -3.45
C GLY A 56 2.75 -7.79 -3.90
N ALA A 57 2.48 -8.79 -3.06
CA ALA A 57 2.69 -10.20 -3.36
C ALA A 57 1.77 -11.12 -2.56
N GLY A 58 1.41 -12.28 -3.15
CA GLY A 58 0.57 -13.29 -2.53
C GLY A 58 1.27 -14.65 -2.39
N GLY A 59 0.83 -15.47 -1.43
CA GLY A 59 1.39 -16.78 -1.14
C GLY A 59 2.80 -16.69 -0.55
N ALA A 60 3.79 -17.32 -1.19
CA ALA A 60 5.22 -17.12 -0.91
C ALA A 60 5.66 -15.71 -1.34
N ALA A 61 5.26 -14.72 -0.58
CA ALA A 61 5.32 -13.31 -0.92
C ALA A 61 6.72 -12.71 -0.71
N HIS A 62 7.73 -13.22 -1.42
CA HIS A 62 9.12 -12.85 -1.26
C HIS A 62 9.48 -11.47 -1.86
N LEU A 63 8.68 -10.96 -2.80
CA LEU A 63 9.01 -9.76 -3.57
C LEU A 63 9.37 -8.54 -2.68
N PRO A 64 8.60 -8.17 -1.64
CA PRO A 64 8.93 -6.98 -0.84
C PRO A 64 10.28 -7.11 -0.12
N GLY A 65 10.55 -8.27 0.49
CA GLY A 65 11.81 -8.53 1.19
C GLY A 65 13.01 -8.56 0.25
N MET A 66 12.86 -9.17 -0.92
CA MET A 66 13.93 -9.22 -1.93
C MET A 66 14.25 -7.82 -2.46
N ILE A 67 13.26 -6.99 -2.74
CA ILE A 67 13.49 -5.58 -3.13
C ILE A 67 14.19 -4.83 -1.99
N ALA A 68 13.71 -4.94 -0.76
CA ALA A 68 14.27 -4.24 0.39
C ALA A 68 15.74 -4.61 0.67
N SER A 69 16.18 -5.82 0.28
CA SER A 69 17.58 -6.21 0.42
C SER A 69 18.53 -5.59 -0.60
N LEU A 70 18.01 -4.91 -1.63
CA LEU A 70 18.77 -4.38 -2.77
C LEU A 70 18.79 -2.85 -2.85
N THR A 71 18.02 -2.17 -2.02
CA THR A 71 17.93 -0.71 -2.01
C THR A 71 17.76 -0.17 -0.58
N ILE A 72 18.14 1.08 -0.36
CA ILE A 72 17.85 1.82 0.89
C ILE A 72 16.54 2.62 0.80
N ILE A 73 15.88 2.63 -0.36
CA ILE A 73 14.56 3.24 -0.50
C ILE A 73 13.56 2.50 0.39
N PRO A 74 12.72 3.22 1.17
CA PRO A 74 11.68 2.58 1.98
C PRO A 74 10.78 1.66 1.17
N VAL A 75 10.64 0.40 1.62
CA VAL A 75 9.76 -0.58 0.99
C VAL A 75 8.55 -0.84 1.88
N ILE A 76 7.36 -0.73 1.29
CA ILE A 76 6.08 -1.03 1.94
C ILE A 76 5.53 -2.31 1.33
N GLY A 77 5.37 -3.35 2.14
CA GLY A 77 4.84 -4.63 1.73
C GLY A 77 3.31 -4.70 1.85
N VAL A 78 2.66 -5.11 0.79
CA VAL A 78 1.21 -5.38 0.75
C VAL A 78 0.99 -6.87 0.61
N PRO A 79 0.55 -7.56 1.68
CA PRO A 79 0.13 -8.95 1.58
C PRO A 79 -1.13 -9.03 0.72
N VAL A 80 -1.07 -9.81 -0.37
CA VAL A 80 -2.23 -10.06 -1.22
C VAL A 80 -2.91 -11.35 -0.77
N GLU A 81 -4.23 -11.34 -0.69
CA GLU A 81 -5.02 -12.50 -0.29
C GLU A 81 -4.76 -13.70 -1.19
N SER A 82 -4.44 -14.84 -0.59
CA SER A 82 -4.28 -16.13 -1.25
C SER A 82 -5.55 -16.97 -1.13
N LYS A 83 -5.77 -17.87 -2.08
CA LYS A 83 -6.91 -18.79 -2.02
C LYS A 83 -6.80 -19.78 -0.87
N SER A 84 -5.59 -20.25 -0.55
CA SER A 84 -5.33 -21.32 0.42
C SER A 84 -5.47 -20.86 1.87
N LEU A 85 -4.81 -19.77 2.24
CA LEU A 85 -4.71 -19.29 3.63
C LEU A 85 -5.23 -17.86 3.81
N LYS A 86 -6.05 -17.38 2.88
CA LYS A 86 -6.71 -16.06 2.96
C LYS A 86 -5.73 -14.89 3.21
N GLY A 87 -4.48 -15.06 2.75
CA GLY A 87 -3.43 -14.05 2.85
C GLY A 87 -2.59 -14.10 4.11
N ILE A 88 -2.84 -15.01 5.05
CA ILE A 88 -1.98 -15.20 6.24
C ILE A 88 -0.58 -15.65 5.83
N ASP A 89 -0.47 -16.55 4.85
CA ASP A 89 0.78 -16.95 4.22
C ASP A 89 1.53 -15.75 3.61
N SER A 90 0.83 -14.88 2.89
CA SER A 90 1.39 -13.66 2.32
C SER A 90 1.89 -12.71 3.42
N LEU A 91 1.08 -12.49 4.46
CA LEU A 91 1.41 -11.63 5.58
C LEU A 91 2.66 -12.13 6.31
N LEU A 92 2.69 -13.40 6.69
CA LEU A 92 3.82 -13.98 7.41
C LEU A 92 5.09 -14.03 6.57
N SER A 93 4.98 -14.21 5.25
CA SER A 93 6.12 -14.16 4.33
C SER A 93 6.75 -12.76 4.23
N ILE A 94 5.96 -11.69 4.44
CA ILE A 94 6.42 -10.31 4.31
C ILE A 94 6.88 -9.73 5.65
N VAL A 95 6.13 -9.96 6.73
CA VAL A 95 6.33 -9.26 8.00
C VAL A 95 7.54 -9.75 8.80
N GLN A 96 7.96 -11.02 8.62
CA GLN A 96 9.03 -11.65 9.38
C GLN A 96 10.43 -11.39 8.78
N MET A 97 10.75 -10.11 8.57
CA MET A 97 12.05 -9.73 8.01
C MET A 97 13.18 -9.86 9.05
N PRO A 98 14.39 -10.26 8.63
CA PRO A 98 15.56 -10.26 9.50
C PRO A 98 15.97 -8.84 9.89
N ALA A 99 16.68 -8.72 11.01
CA ALA A 99 17.27 -7.46 11.43
C ALA A 99 18.22 -6.90 10.34
N GLY A 100 18.11 -5.61 10.05
CA GLY A 100 18.90 -4.91 9.03
C GLY A 100 18.22 -4.72 7.68
N VAL A 101 17.13 -5.45 7.39
CA VAL A 101 16.38 -5.31 6.12
C VAL A 101 14.87 -5.10 6.42
N PRO A 102 14.46 -3.89 6.77
CA PRO A 102 13.07 -3.62 7.15
C PRO A 102 12.12 -3.57 5.96
N VAL A 103 10.89 -4.07 6.15
CA VAL A 103 9.74 -3.86 5.26
C VAL A 103 8.57 -3.39 6.11
N ALA A 104 8.03 -2.20 5.82
CA ALA A 104 6.83 -1.69 6.47
C ALA A 104 5.60 -2.43 5.95
N THR A 105 5.07 -3.40 6.70
CA THR A 105 3.99 -4.26 6.23
C THR A 105 2.63 -3.72 6.65
N VAL A 106 1.70 -3.60 5.69
CA VAL A 106 0.30 -3.20 5.93
C VAL A 106 -0.61 -4.44 6.08
N ALA A 107 -1.88 -4.22 6.37
CA ALA A 107 -2.87 -5.29 6.44
C ALA A 107 -3.02 -6.05 5.11
N ILE A 108 -3.53 -7.27 5.15
CA ILE A 108 -3.89 -8.06 3.95
C ILE A 108 -4.84 -7.22 3.09
N ASN A 109 -4.54 -7.12 1.80
CA ASN A 109 -5.23 -6.28 0.80
C ASN A 109 -5.23 -4.76 1.14
N GLY A 110 -4.41 -4.31 2.08
CA GLY A 110 -4.38 -2.93 2.59
C GLY A 110 -3.63 -1.94 1.70
N SER A 111 -3.68 -2.05 0.38
CA SER A 111 -2.89 -1.24 -0.55
C SER A 111 -3.18 0.26 -0.46
N LYS A 112 -4.41 0.67 -0.17
CA LYS A 112 -4.73 2.10 0.08
C LYS A 112 -3.92 2.67 1.24
N ASN A 113 -3.78 1.91 2.33
CA ASN A 113 -2.96 2.31 3.47
C ASN A 113 -1.47 2.32 3.13
N ALA A 114 -1.00 1.42 2.24
CA ALA A 114 0.36 1.47 1.72
C ALA A 114 0.61 2.78 0.92
N GLY A 115 -0.34 3.18 0.07
CA GLY A 115 -0.30 4.46 -0.63
C GLY A 115 -0.26 5.65 0.31
N LEU A 116 -1.11 5.66 1.35
CA LEU A 116 -1.10 6.72 2.37
C LEU A 116 0.22 6.78 3.15
N LEU A 117 0.78 5.63 3.52
CA LEU A 117 2.07 5.57 4.22
C LEU A 117 3.20 6.07 3.30
N ALA A 118 3.20 5.69 2.03
CA ALA A 118 4.15 6.23 1.05
C ALA A 118 4.04 7.75 0.92
N ALA A 119 2.82 8.27 0.81
CA ALA A 119 2.58 9.71 0.78
C ALA A 119 3.05 10.42 2.06
N GLN A 120 2.88 9.80 3.24
CA GLN A 120 3.38 10.35 4.51
C GLN A 120 4.91 10.43 4.54
N ILE A 121 5.61 9.42 4.02
CA ILE A 121 7.08 9.43 3.92
C ILE A 121 7.54 10.58 3.00
N VAL A 122 6.92 10.72 1.83
CA VAL A 122 7.23 11.82 0.90
C VAL A 122 6.94 13.19 1.52
N ALA A 123 5.84 13.30 2.28
CA ALA A 123 5.41 14.54 2.93
C ALA A 123 6.39 15.07 4.00
N LEU A 124 7.34 14.26 4.47
CA LEU A 124 8.38 14.72 5.39
C LEU A 124 9.26 15.83 4.76
N ASN A 125 9.41 15.79 3.43
CA ASN A 125 10.21 16.76 2.66
C ASN A 125 9.40 17.51 1.60
N ASP A 126 8.06 17.35 1.57
CA ASP A 126 7.15 18.00 0.62
C ASP A 126 5.95 18.58 1.35
N ASN A 127 5.98 19.91 1.58
CA ASN A 127 4.90 20.60 2.30
C ASN A 127 3.58 20.60 1.53
N ALA A 128 3.58 20.57 0.19
CA ALA A 128 2.36 20.52 -0.60
C ALA A 128 1.63 19.18 -0.36
N ILE A 129 2.36 18.07 -0.37
CA ILE A 129 1.83 16.74 -0.05
C ILE A 129 1.38 16.67 1.40
N HIS A 130 2.14 17.27 2.33
CA HIS A 130 1.76 17.34 3.74
C HIS A 130 0.39 18.02 3.94
N GLN A 131 0.14 19.16 3.28
CA GLN A 131 -1.15 19.86 3.37
C GLN A 131 -2.31 19.05 2.77
N LYS A 132 -2.08 18.32 1.67
CA LYS A 132 -3.07 17.44 1.07
C LYS A 132 -3.44 16.27 1.99
N LEU A 133 -2.47 15.69 2.69
CA LEU A 133 -2.72 14.65 3.69
C LEU A 133 -3.53 15.18 4.88
N LYS A 134 -3.26 16.40 5.34
CA LYS A 134 -4.08 17.04 6.38
C LYS A 134 -5.53 17.23 5.92
N ALA A 135 -5.74 17.71 4.69
CA ALA A 135 -7.07 17.87 4.11
C ALA A 135 -7.78 16.50 3.99
N TYR A 136 -7.10 15.48 3.52
CA TYR A 136 -7.62 14.11 3.45
C TYR A 136 -8.09 13.61 4.82
N ARG A 137 -7.27 13.78 5.88
CA ARG A 137 -7.64 13.40 7.26
C ARG A 137 -8.86 14.17 7.77
N LYS A 138 -8.95 15.46 7.47
CA LYS A 138 -10.11 16.29 7.84
C LYS A 138 -11.38 15.81 7.15
N ASN A 139 -11.30 15.41 5.89
CA ASN A 139 -12.45 14.89 5.15
C ASN A 139 -12.96 13.57 5.73
N ILE A 140 -12.07 12.62 6.03
CA ILE A 140 -12.45 11.35 6.70
C ILE A 140 -13.16 11.63 8.04
N HIS A 141 -12.61 12.54 8.84
CA HIS A 141 -13.24 12.93 10.12
C HIS A 141 -14.66 13.47 9.88
N LYS A 142 -14.83 14.42 8.94
CA LYS A 142 -16.14 14.99 8.60
C LYS A 142 -17.13 13.91 8.14
N GLU A 143 -16.70 12.97 7.30
CA GLU A 143 -17.56 11.88 6.84
C GLU A 143 -18.10 11.03 7.99
N VAL A 144 -17.24 10.69 8.96
CA VAL A 144 -17.64 9.88 10.12
C VAL A 144 -18.60 10.68 11.02
N CYS A 145 -18.32 11.96 11.27
CA CYS A 145 -19.22 12.84 12.03
C CYS A 145 -20.60 12.93 11.36
N THR A 146 -20.66 13.18 10.05
CA THR A 146 -21.90 13.25 9.30
C THR A 146 -22.68 11.94 9.34
N LYS A 147 -22.00 10.78 9.21
CA LYS A 147 -22.64 9.47 9.36
C LYS A 147 -23.26 9.29 10.75
N ASN A 148 -22.55 9.73 11.80
CA ASN A 148 -23.06 9.65 13.17
C ASN A 148 -24.28 10.58 13.41
N GLU A 149 -24.24 11.80 12.90
CA GLU A 149 -25.38 12.73 12.94
C GLU A 149 -26.59 12.16 12.21
N ASN A 150 -26.39 11.60 11.01
CA ASN A 150 -27.44 10.95 10.26
C ASN A 150 -28.04 9.74 11.01
N LEU A 151 -27.20 8.93 11.68
CA LEU A 151 -27.65 7.81 12.48
C LEU A 151 -28.54 8.28 13.66
N LYS A 152 -28.12 9.36 14.35
CA LYS A 152 -28.90 9.96 15.44
C LYS A 152 -30.25 10.52 14.96
N ALA A 153 -30.27 11.18 13.81
CA ALA A 153 -31.46 11.81 13.27
C ALA A 153 -32.47 10.80 12.69
N LYS A 154 -31.98 9.76 11.99
CA LYS A 154 -32.83 8.80 11.23
C LYS A 154 -33.06 7.49 11.96
N GLY A 155 -32.31 7.22 13.02
CA GLY A 155 -32.39 5.98 13.80
C GLY A 155 -31.79 4.76 13.12
N ILE A 156 -31.60 3.69 13.89
CA ILE A 156 -30.91 2.47 13.46
C ILE A 156 -31.67 1.71 12.35
N ASN A 157 -33.02 1.72 12.40
CA ASN A 157 -33.84 0.99 11.43
C ASN A 157 -33.64 1.50 10.01
N HIS A 158 -33.51 2.82 9.83
CA HIS A 158 -33.21 3.42 8.53
C HIS A 158 -31.89 2.89 7.94
N PHE A 159 -30.85 2.72 8.77
CA PHE A 159 -29.55 2.22 8.32
C PHE A 159 -29.52 0.71 8.08
N LEU A 160 -30.43 -0.05 8.68
CA LEU A 160 -30.57 -1.49 8.47
C LEU A 160 -31.52 -1.83 7.31
N GLY A 161 -32.09 -0.81 6.62
CA GLY A 161 -33.09 -1.01 5.58
C GLY A 161 -34.38 -1.66 6.09
N ARG A 162 -34.67 -1.50 7.38
CA ARG A 162 -35.88 -1.99 8.04
C ARG A 162 -36.87 -0.81 8.14
N ASN A 163 -37.83 -0.79 7.23
CA ASN A 163 -38.99 0.13 7.31
C ASN A 163 -39.98 -0.36 8.35
#